data_b1d413581f79864a7d7967a35b90cb26
#
_entry.id   b1d413581f79864a7d7967a35b90cb26
#
_cell.length_a   1.000
_cell.length_b   1.000
_cell.length_c   1.000
_cell.angle_alpha   90.00
_cell.angle_beta   90.00
_cell.angle_gamma   90.00
#
_symmetry.space_group_name_H-M   'P 1'
#
loop_
_entity.id
_entity.type
_entity.pdbx_description
1 polymer ?
#
loop_
_entity_poly.entity_id
_entity_poly.type
_entity_poly.pdbx_seq_one_letter_code
_entity_poly.pdbx_strand_id
1 'polypeptide(L)'
;MTEAKKKVLESKGYRVADSADWLGLSKEEAQIVDMRVALAQELERVRKAKGITQAELARRVGTRQSGVARMLNNPDTSTMDNLIKGLIALGEPISKIAACLLLCTNGN
;
A
#
# COMPACT_ATOMS: atom_id res chain seq x y z
N MET A 1 10.20 11.97 7.41
CA MET A 1 9.50 12.18 6.20
C MET A 1 8.96 13.55 6.08
N THR A 2 9.15 14.14 4.96
CA THR A 2 8.76 15.49 4.79
C THR A 2 7.36 15.59 4.24
N GLU A 3 6.82 16.77 4.32
CA GLU A 3 5.57 17.09 3.75
C GLU A 3 5.56 16.82 2.29
N ALA A 4 6.62 17.16 1.60
CA ALA A 4 6.72 16.97 0.18
C ALA A 4 6.61 15.50 -0.18
N LYS A 5 7.29 14.68 0.57
CA LYS A 5 7.24 13.26 0.33
C LYS A 5 5.83 12.70 0.48
N LYS A 6 5.16 13.11 1.55
CA LYS A 6 3.82 12.63 1.78
C LYS A 6 2.89 13.05 0.68
N LYS A 7 2.97 14.30 0.29
CA LYS A 7 2.14 14.82 -0.73
C LYS A 7 2.33 14.06 -2.02
N VAL A 8 3.55 13.79 -2.36
CA VAL A 8 3.84 13.06 -3.56
C VAL A 8 3.32 11.65 -3.52
N LEU A 9 3.50 10.96 -2.41
CA LEU A 9 3.01 9.61 -2.27
C LEU A 9 1.49 9.55 -2.38
N GLU A 10 0.82 10.59 -1.92
CA GLU A 10 -0.62 10.62 -1.94
C GLU A 10 -1.19 10.93 -3.30
N SER A 11 -0.40 11.57 -4.15
CA SER A 11 -0.92 11.95 -5.42
C SER A 11 -0.62 10.98 -6.47
N LYS A 12 -1.02 10.53 -7.26
CA LYS A 12 -0.81 9.90 -8.55
C LYS A 12 0.21 8.80 -8.63
N GLY A 13 0.45 8.11 -7.57
CA GLY A 13 1.33 6.98 -7.64
C GLY A 13 2.80 7.33 -7.82
N TYR A 14 3.20 8.42 -7.22
CA TYR A 14 4.61 8.79 -7.22
C TYR A 14 5.45 7.65 -6.65
N ARG A 15 6.60 7.45 -7.24
CA ARG A 15 7.47 6.36 -6.84
C ARG A 15 8.52 6.85 -5.86
N VAL A 16 8.50 6.28 -4.67
CA VAL A 16 9.47 6.64 -3.66
C VAL A 16 10.90 6.36 -4.13
N ALA A 17 11.07 5.36 -4.96
CA ALA A 17 12.39 5.02 -5.49
C ALA A 17 13.04 6.18 -6.23
N ASP A 18 12.24 7.04 -6.82
CA ASP A 18 12.77 8.18 -7.56
C ASP A 18 13.39 9.22 -6.63
N SER A 19 13.09 9.15 -5.34
CA SER A 19 13.62 10.08 -4.36
C SER A 19 14.46 9.36 -3.31
N ALA A 20 14.93 8.17 -3.63
CA ALA A 20 15.62 7.34 -2.64
C ALA A 20 16.81 8.06 -1.98
N ASP A 21 17.62 8.70 -2.77
CA ASP A 21 18.79 9.40 -2.23
C ASP A 21 18.40 10.53 -1.30
N TRP A 22 17.38 11.26 -1.68
CA TRP A 22 16.88 12.38 -0.91
C TRP A 22 16.31 11.93 0.41
N LEU A 23 15.69 10.75 0.44
CA LEU A 23 15.09 10.21 1.64
C LEU A 23 16.03 9.37 2.46
N GLY A 24 17.24 9.11 1.95
CA GLY A 24 18.20 8.30 2.66
C GLY A 24 17.89 6.81 2.63
N LEU A 25 17.06 6.37 1.68
CA LEU A 25 16.72 4.96 1.56
C LEU A 25 17.67 4.26 0.61
N SER A 26 17.94 2.99 0.87
CA SER A 26 18.68 2.18 -0.07
C SER A 26 17.75 1.91 -1.25
N LYS A 27 18.32 1.43 -2.34
CA LYS A 27 17.54 1.10 -3.52
C LYS A 27 16.51 0.03 -3.21
N GLU A 28 16.93 -0.96 -2.44
CA GLU A 28 16.05 -2.05 -2.07
C GLU A 28 14.92 -1.57 -1.16
N GLU A 29 15.24 -0.71 -0.22
CA GLU A 29 14.22 -0.18 0.68
C GLU A 29 13.21 0.66 -0.05
N ALA A 30 13.69 1.48 -0.99
CA ALA A 30 12.80 2.32 -1.78
C ALA A 30 11.85 1.46 -2.62
N GLN A 31 12.34 0.36 -3.15
CA GLN A 31 11.52 -0.52 -3.94
C GLN A 31 10.44 -1.19 -3.10
N ILE A 32 10.81 -1.60 -1.88
CA ILE A 32 9.84 -2.19 -0.98
C ILE A 32 8.75 -1.18 -0.62
N VAL A 33 9.13 0.07 -0.39
CA VAL A 33 8.14 1.10 -0.08
C VAL A 33 7.20 1.30 -1.26
N ASP A 34 7.74 1.30 -2.50
CA ASP A 34 6.91 1.41 -3.69
C ASP A 34 5.88 0.28 -3.72
N MET A 35 6.31 -0.93 -3.38
CA MET A 35 5.42 -2.08 -3.39
C MET A 35 4.34 -1.96 -2.32
N ARG A 36 4.70 -1.46 -1.16
CA ARG A 36 3.72 -1.25 -0.09
C ARG A 36 2.67 -0.23 -0.51
N VAL A 37 3.11 0.84 -1.14
CA VAL A 37 2.20 1.88 -1.60
C VAL A 37 1.24 1.30 -2.65
N ALA A 38 1.78 0.52 -3.59
CA ALA A 38 0.96 -0.09 -4.63
C ALA A 38 -0.10 -1.02 -4.04
N LEU A 39 0.31 -1.82 -3.07
CA LEU A 39 -0.62 -2.74 -2.41
C LEU A 39 -1.70 -2.00 -1.63
N ALA A 40 -1.32 -0.91 -0.97
CA ALA A 40 -2.28 -0.12 -0.22
C ALA A 40 -3.30 0.55 -1.14
N GLN A 41 -2.85 1.02 -2.29
CA GLN A 41 -3.74 1.63 -3.27
C GLN A 41 -4.73 0.60 -3.81
N GLU A 42 -4.23 -0.60 -4.06
CA GLU A 42 -5.10 -1.67 -4.55
C GLU A 42 -6.10 -2.07 -3.46
N LEU A 43 -5.64 -2.15 -2.23
CA LEU A 43 -6.50 -2.49 -1.11
C LEU A 43 -7.64 -1.48 -0.97
N GLU A 44 -7.32 -0.20 -1.08
CA GLU A 44 -8.32 0.84 -0.97
C GLU A 44 -9.29 0.79 -2.16
N ARG A 45 -8.77 0.55 -3.35
CA ARG A 45 -9.60 0.45 -4.53
C ARG A 45 -10.61 -0.69 -4.41
N VAL A 46 -10.13 -1.85 -3.98
CA VAL A 46 -10.99 -3.03 -3.84
C VAL A 46 -12.01 -2.83 -2.72
N ARG A 47 -11.56 -2.24 -1.62
CA ARG A 47 -12.46 -1.99 -0.50
C ARG A 47 -13.63 -1.11 -0.92
N LYS A 48 -13.31 -0.02 -1.61
CA LYS A 48 -14.36 0.90 -2.06
C LYS A 48 -15.28 0.27 -3.10
N ALA A 49 -14.69 -0.49 -4.01
CA ALA A 49 -15.48 -1.15 -5.04
C ALA A 49 -16.48 -2.14 -4.45
N LYS A 50 -16.13 -2.75 -3.33
CA LYS A 50 -17.00 -3.71 -2.66
C LYS A 50 -17.90 -3.05 -1.62
N GLY A 51 -17.76 -1.76 -1.40
CA GLY A 51 -18.57 -1.05 -0.42
C GLY A 51 -18.28 -1.45 1.02
N ILE A 52 -17.06 -1.88 1.30
CA ILE A 52 -16.68 -2.35 2.62
C ILE A 52 -16.05 -1.20 3.40
N THR A 53 -16.54 -1.00 4.64
CA THR A 53 -16.00 0.06 5.48
C THR A 53 -14.64 -0.34 6.05
N GLN A 54 -13.90 0.66 6.53
CA GLN A 54 -12.62 0.37 7.18
C GLN A 54 -12.83 -0.48 8.43
N ALA A 55 -13.93 -0.26 9.14
CA ALA A 55 -14.23 -1.06 10.33
C ALA A 55 -14.47 -2.51 9.97
N GLU A 56 -15.17 -2.76 8.87
CA GLU A 56 -15.44 -4.11 8.43
C GLU A 56 -14.15 -4.78 7.95
N LEU A 57 -13.31 -4.04 7.24
CA LEU A 57 -12.03 -4.58 6.81
C LEU A 57 -11.19 -4.94 8.02
N ALA A 58 -11.19 -4.08 9.04
CA ALA A 58 -10.44 -4.35 10.26
C ALA A 58 -10.91 -5.64 10.93
N ARG A 59 -12.22 -5.85 10.95
CA ARG A 59 -12.78 -7.06 11.52
C ARG A 59 -12.31 -8.29 10.74
N ARG A 60 -12.30 -8.21 9.44
CA ARG A 60 -11.91 -9.35 8.60
C ARG A 60 -10.43 -9.67 8.72
N VAL A 61 -9.62 -8.65 8.90
CA VAL A 61 -8.17 -8.82 9.03
C VAL A 61 -7.80 -9.22 10.45
N GLY A 62 -8.66 -8.90 11.41
CA GLY A 62 -8.38 -9.20 12.80
C GLY A 62 -7.57 -8.11 13.48
N THR A 63 -7.81 -6.87 13.09
CA THR A 63 -7.10 -5.74 13.67
C THR A 63 -8.10 -4.64 14.01
N ARG A 64 -7.61 -3.53 14.49
CA ARG A 64 -8.45 -2.39 14.83
C ARG A 64 -8.63 -1.50 13.63
N GLN A 65 -9.71 -0.71 13.64
CA GLN A 65 -9.95 0.24 12.58
C GLN A 65 -8.78 1.21 12.44
N SER A 66 -8.18 1.61 13.57
CA SER A 66 -7.02 2.51 13.50
C SER A 66 -5.87 1.87 12.76
N GLY A 67 -5.73 0.55 12.86
CA GLY A 67 -4.68 -0.18 12.15
C GLY A 67 -4.92 -0.16 10.65
N VAL A 68 -6.19 -0.30 10.24
CA VAL A 68 -6.54 -0.24 8.83
C VAL A 68 -6.31 1.18 8.30
N ALA A 69 -6.72 2.18 9.07
CA ALA A 69 -6.52 3.56 8.65
C ALA A 69 -5.03 3.85 8.44
N ARG A 70 -4.18 3.31 9.31
CA ARG A 70 -2.75 3.49 9.17
C ARG A 70 -2.23 2.79 7.91
N MET A 71 -2.71 1.58 7.64
CA MET A 71 -2.28 0.85 6.46
C MET A 71 -2.59 1.63 5.19
N LEU A 72 -3.76 2.25 5.15
CA LEU A 72 -4.20 2.96 3.97
C LEU A 72 -3.60 4.36 3.84
N ASN A 73 -3.38 5.02 4.96
CA ASN A 73 -2.87 6.39 4.94
C ASN A 73 -1.36 6.50 5.00
N ASN A 74 -0.71 5.54 5.65
CA ASN A 74 0.74 5.54 5.79
C ASN A 74 1.31 4.18 5.46
N PRO A 75 1.16 3.74 4.20
CA PRO A 75 1.59 2.39 3.83
C PRO A 75 3.08 2.16 3.98
N ASP A 76 3.87 3.21 4.00
CA ASP A 76 5.31 3.09 4.18
C ASP A 76 5.67 2.60 5.59
N THR A 77 4.74 2.65 6.52
CA THR A 77 4.98 2.17 7.88
C THR A 77 4.31 0.81 8.13
N SER A 78 3.59 0.28 7.17
CA SER A 78 2.92 -1.01 7.31
C SER A 78 3.78 -2.11 6.73
N THR A 79 3.52 -3.33 7.15
CA THR A 79 4.25 -4.46 6.58
C THR A 79 3.51 -4.95 5.34
N MET A 80 4.25 -5.57 4.43
CA MET A 80 3.64 -6.14 3.24
C MET A 80 2.67 -7.24 3.63
N ASP A 81 3.00 -7.99 4.67
CA ASP A 81 2.14 -9.05 5.14
C ASP A 81 0.74 -8.53 5.47
N ASN A 82 0.67 -7.42 6.17
CA ASN A 82 -0.62 -6.85 6.55
C ASN A 82 -1.40 -6.36 5.34
N LEU A 83 -0.72 -5.76 4.39
CA LEU A 83 -1.38 -5.27 3.18
C LEU A 83 -1.91 -6.43 2.34
N ILE A 84 -1.12 -7.47 2.18
CA ILE A 84 -1.53 -8.65 1.44
C ILE A 84 -2.67 -9.35 2.15
N LYS A 85 -2.59 -9.43 3.47
CA LYS A 85 -3.63 -10.04 4.27
C LYS A 85 -4.97 -9.32 4.07
N GLY A 86 -4.92 -7.98 3.99
CA GLY A 86 -6.12 -7.21 3.74
C GLY A 86 -6.72 -7.54 2.39
N LEU A 87 -5.90 -7.65 1.36
CA LEU A 87 -6.38 -7.99 0.03
C LEU A 87 -7.01 -9.37 -0.01
N ILE A 88 -6.37 -10.33 0.63
CA ILE A 88 -6.89 -11.68 0.70
C ILE A 88 -8.22 -11.69 1.45
N ALA A 89 -8.32 -10.92 2.51
CA ALA A 89 -9.53 -10.83 3.30
C ALA A 89 -10.70 -10.26 2.50
N LEU A 90 -10.41 -9.45 1.49
CA LEU A 90 -11.43 -8.92 0.60
C LEU A 90 -11.73 -9.84 -0.57
N GLY A 91 -11.06 -10.98 -0.64
CA GLY A 91 -11.32 -11.94 -1.70
C GLY A 91 -10.54 -11.70 -2.97
N GLU A 92 -9.50 -10.91 -2.90
CA GLU A 92 -8.68 -10.63 -4.08
C GLU A 92 -7.82 -11.84 -4.37
N PRO A 93 -7.83 -12.34 -5.62
CA PRO A 93 -7.02 -13.53 -5.94
C PRO A 93 -5.54 -13.18 -6.00
N ILE A 94 -4.72 -14.17 -5.71
CA ILE A 94 -3.28 -13.98 -5.72
C ILE A 94 -2.78 -13.48 -7.06
N SER A 95 -3.42 -13.92 -8.14
CA SER A 95 -3.03 -13.47 -9.47
C SER A 95 -3.15 -11.95 -9.62
N LYS A 96 -4.16 -11.35 -9.01
CA LYS A 96 -4.32 -9.91 -9.08
C LYS A 96 -3.35 -9.18 -8.17
N ILE A 97 -3.05 -9.78 -7.03
CA ILE A 97 -2.05 -9.21 -6.13
C ILE A 97 -0.69 -9.22 -6.83
N ALA A 98 -0.37 -10.33 -7.49
CA ALA A 98 0.88 -10.44 -8.23
C ALA A 98 0.93 -9.44 -9.37
N ALA A 99 -0.18 -9.24 -10.07
CA ALA A 99 -0.23 -8.28 -11.16
C ALA A 99 0.01 -6.87 -10.65
N CYS A 100 -0.52 -6.55 -9.48
CA CYS A 100 -0.30 -5.24 -8.88
C CYS A 100 1.18 -5.00 -8.61
N LEU A 101 1.87 -6.01 -8.08
CA LEU A 101 3.29 -5.90 -7.81
C LEU A 101 4.10 -5.84 -9.09
N LEU A 102 3.68 -6.57 -10.10
CA LEU A 102 4.37 -6.59 -11.37
C LEU A 102 4.29 -5.22 -12.04
N LEU A 103 3.13 -4.58 -12.01
CA LEU A 103 2.97 -3.25 -12.57
C LEU A 103 3.81 -2.24 -11.81
N CYS A 104 3.94 -2.42 -10.51
CA CYS A 104 4.75 -1.54 -9.71
C CYS A 104 6.21 -1.59 -10.15
N THR A 105 6.73 -2.79 -10.39
CA THR A 105 8.11 -2.91 -10.82
C THR A 105 8.32 -2.46 -12.24
N ASN A 106 7.34 -2.69 -13.10
CA ASN A 106 7.45 -2.32 -14.49
C ASN A 106 7.33 -0.82 -14.71
N GLY A 107 6.87 -0.11 -13.74
CA GLY A 107 6.75 1.32 -13.83
C GLY A 107 8.08 2.03 -13.83
N ASN A 108 9.14 1.31 -13.68
CA ASN A 108 10.46 1.95 -13.70
C ASN A 108 10.94 2.27 -15.11
#